data_40bc48935f52c8ae995b04c575d63e97
#
_entry.id   40bc48935f52c8ae995b04c575d63e97
#
_cell.length_a   1.000
_cell.length_b   1.000
_cell.length_c   1.000
_cell.angle_alpha   90.00
_cell.angle_beta   90.00
_cell.angle_gamma   90.00
#
_symmetry.space_group_name_H-M   'P 1'
#
loop_
_entity.id
_entity.type
_entity.pdbx_description
1 polymer ?
#
loop_
_entity_poly.entity_id
_entity_poly.type
_entity_poly.pdbx_seq_one_letter_code
_entity_poly.pdbx_strand_id
1 'polypeptide(L)'
;QRENLNPIEEAIAYKRLLTEFNLKQDEVAERVSKSRTAVTNSMRLLKLNEKVQQMVIDDMISTGHARALLGLNDLEKQYTVAQQIFDEKLSVRETEKLVKKIQQEKNQKDTEKNKKIDPKLEAICHDLEEKMKGILGTKVAINQKDNKKGKIEIEYYSMDELDRIMDLFR
;
A
#
# COMPACT_ATOMS: atom_id res chain seq x y z
N GLN A 1 31.64 -16.17 -21.81
CA GLN A 1 32.02 -15.41 -20.58
C GLN A 1 31.11 -14.20 -20.42
N ARG A 2 30.01 -14.36 -19.67
CA ARG A 2 29.28 -13.18 -19.15
C ARG A 2 29.96 -12.81 -17.83
N GLU A 3 30.78 -11.78 -17.85
CA GLU A 3 31.50 -11.29 -16.66
C GLU A 3 30.57 -10.73 -15.58
N ASN A 4 29.31 -10.40 -15.91
CA ASN A 4 28.33 -9.90 -14.95
C ASN A 4 26.96 -10.52 -15.22
N LEU A 5 26.37 -11.13 -14.18
CA LEU A 5 24.98 -11.56 -14.16
C LEU A 5 24.06 -10.33 -14.22
N ASN A 6 22.96 -10.43 -14.98
CA ASN A 6 21.93 -9.40 -14.88
C ASN A 6 21.21 -9.48 -13.51
N PRO A 7 20.48 -8.44 -13.08
CA PRO A 7 19.86 -8.40 -11.75
C PRO A 7 18.87 -9.54 -11.48
N ILE A 8 18.22 -10.09 -12.49
CA ILE A 8 17.27 -11.20 -12.35
C ILE A 8 18.03 -12.54 -12.24
N GLU A 9 19.08 -12.74 -13.07
CA GLU A 9 19.97 -13.91 -12.95
C GLU A 9 20.64 -13.97 -11.57
N GLU A 10 21.10 -12.83 -11.07
CA GLU A 10 21.65 -12.71 -9.71
C GLU A 10 20.62 -13.14 -8.64
N ALA A 11 19.38 -12.67 -8.77
CA ALA A 11 18.30 -13.02 -7.85
C ALA A 11 17.97 -14.53 -7.90
N ILE A 12 17.98 -15.14 -9.10
CA ILE A 12 17.77 -16.58 -9.27
C ILE A 12 18.92 -17.37 -8.64
N ALA A 13 20.16 -16.93 -8.82
CA ALA A 13 21.33 -17.57 -8.22
C ALA A 13 21.24 -17.55 -6.68
N TYR A 14 20.86 -16.42 -6.08
CA TYR A 14 20.66 -16.34 -4.62
C TYR A 14 19.53 -17.24 -4.14
N LYS A 15 18.41 -17.29 -4.87
CA LYS A 15 17.31 -18.20 -4.54
C LYS A 15 17.76 -19.68 -4.56
N ARG A 16 18.57 -20.07 -5.55
CA ARG A 16 19.13 -21.42 -5.63
C ARG A 16 20.05 -21.74 -4.46
N LEU A 17 20.92 -20.82 -4.06
CA LEU A 17 21.78 -21.02 -2.88
C LEU A 17 20.97 -21.29 -1.61
N LEU A 18 19.84 -20.61 -1.43
CA LEU A 18 18.95 -20.85 -0.30
C LEU A 18 18.24 -22.19 -0.38
N THR A 19 17.74 -22.58 -1.57
CA THR A 19 16.87 -23.77 -1.71
C THR A 19 17.65 -25.06 -1.92
N GLU A 20 18.71 -25.05 -2.75
CA GLU A 20 19.47 -26.24 -3.09
C GLU A 20 20.55 -26.56 -2.05
N PHE A 21 21.14 -25.53 -1.44
CA PHE A 21 22.19 -25.69 -0.43
C PHE A 21 21.70 -25.45 1.00
N ASN A 22 20.40 -25.21 1.17
CA ASN A 22 19.76 -24.99 2.47
C ASN A 22 20.43 -23.91 3.34
N LEU A 23 20.99 -22.87 2.68
CA LEU A 23 21.69 -21.76 3.33
C LEU A 23 20.71 -20.74 3.86
N LYS A 24 21.07 -20.05 4.93
CA LYS A 24 20.36 -18.86 5.41
C LYS A 24 20.75 -17.62 4.59
N GLN A 25 19.89 -16.58 4.58
CA GLN A 25 20.19 -15.35 3.85
C GLN A 25 21.48 -14.66 4.29
N ASP A 26 21.83 -14.76 5.56
CA ASP A 26 23.08 -14.21 6.11
C ASP A 26 24.30 -14.95 5.54
N GLU A 27 24.24 -16.28 5.45
CA GLU A 27 25.31 -17.12 4.91
C GLU A 27 25.50 -16.89 3.40
N VAL A 28 24.40 -16.68 2.65
CA VAL A 28 24.48 -16.29 1.24
C VAL A 28 25.13 -14.93 1.10
N ALA A 29 24.73 -13.95 1.89
CA ALA A 29 25.27 -12.60 1.87
C ALA A 29 26.79 -12.57 2.11
N GLU A 30 27.25 -13.33 3.09
CA GLU A 30 28.68 -13.49 3.41
C GLU A 30 29.46 -14.11 2.24
N ARG A 31 28.95 -15.21 1.66
CA ARG A 31 29.60 -15.92 0.55
C ARG A 31 29.72 -15.08 -0.72
N VAL A 32 28.74 -14.22 -0.99
CA VAL A 32 28.74 -13.33 -2.17
C VAL A 32 29.32 -11.96 -1.87
N SER A 33 29.85 -11.72 -0.67
CA SER A 33 30.44 -10.45 -0.21
C SER A 33 29.47 -9.26 -0.40
N LYS A 34 28.18 -9.49 -0.10
CA LYS A 34 27.11 -8.47 -0.16
C LYS A 34 26.41 -8.38 1.20
N SER A 35 25.68 -7.28 1.42
CA SER A 35 24.85 -7.17 2.61
C SER A 35 23.62 -8.10 2.50
N ARG A 36 23.12 -8.60 3.63
CA ARG A 36 21.85 -9.36 3.71
C ARG A 36 20.70 -8.59 3.05
N THR A 37 20.64 -7.26 3.26
CA THR A 37 19.62 -6.41 2.65
C THR A 37 19.73 -6.39 1.13
N ALA A 38 20.94 -6.39 0.56
CA ALA A 38 21.16 -6.45 -0.89
C ALA A 38 20.64 -7.78 -1.45
N VAL A 39 21.00 -8.91 -0.84
CA VAL A 39 20.52 -10.25 -1.23
C VAL A 39 18.99 -10.35 -1.15
N THR A 40 18.39 -9.88 -0.05
CA THR A 40 16.93 -9.87 0.12
C THR A 40 16.24 -9.01 -0.94
N ASN A 41 16.77 -7.82 -1.22
CA ASN A 41 16.20 -6.91 -2.22
C ASN A 41 16.33 -7.48 -3.64
N SER A 42 17.44 -8.13 -3.97
CA SER A 42 17.62 -8.81 -5.25
C SER A 42 16.57 -9.93 -5.42
N MET A 43 16.42 -10.81 -4.46
CA MET A 43 15.44 -11.91 -4.52
C MET A 43 13.99 -11.42 -4.61
N ARG A 44 13.66 -10.27 -4.04
CA ARG A 44 12.31 -9.69 -4.16
C ARG A 44 11.92 -9.37 -5.60
N LEU A 45 12.89 -9.11 -6.49
CA LEU A 45 12.62 -8.84 -7.92
C LEU A 45 11.94 -10.03 -8.61
N LEU A 46 12.16 -11.27 -8.14
CA LEU A 46 11.50 -12.47 -8.66
C LEU A 46 9.99 -12.54 -8.35
N LYS A 47 9.46 -11.63 -7.53
CA LYS A 47 8.01 -11.50 -7.25
C LYS A 47 7.30 -10.57 -8.23
N LEU A 48 8.03 -9.89 -9.08
CA LEU A 48 7.45 -9.02 -10.12
C LEU A 48 6.84 -9.85 -11.25
N ASN A 49 5.93 -9.21 -11.99
CA ASN A 49 5.44 -9.73 -13.26
C ASN A 49 6.62 -10.07 -14.17
N GLU A 50 6.53 -11.20 -14.87
CA GLU A 50 7.62 -11.68 -15.76
C GLU A 50 8.00 -10.65 -16.83
N LYS A 51 7.03 -9.92 -17.39
CA LYS A 51 7.29 -8.84 -18.36
C LYS A 51 8.08 -7.69 -17.73
N VAL A 52 7.82 -7.36 -16.46
CA VAL A 52 8.58 -6.34 -15.72
C VAL A 52 9.99 -6.83 -15.42
N GLN A 53 10.17 -8.13 -15.11
CA GLN A 53 11.50 -8.73 -14.96
C GLN A 53 12.28 -8.63 -16.28
N GLN A 54 11.64 -8.89 -17.42
CA GLN A 54 12.27 -8.75 -18.73
C GLN A 54 12.69 -7.30 -19.00
N MET A 55 11.84 -6.30 -18.66
CA MET A 55 12.21 -4.88 -18.79
C MET A 55 13.43 -4.49 -17.95
N VAL A 56 13.66 -5.16 -16.81
CA VAL A 56 14.88 -4.98 -15.99
C VAL A 56 16.10 -5.64 -16.67
N ILE A 57 15.93 -6.81 -17.28
CA ILE A 57 16.98 -7.52 -18.03
C ILE A 57 17.44 -6.70 -19.22
N ASP A 58 16.50 -6.07 -19.92
CA ASP A 58 16.72 -5.26 -21.11
C ASP A 58 17.15 -3.81 -20.81
N ASP A 59 17.43 -3.50 -19.53
CA ASP A 59 17.80 -2.16 -19.05
C ASP A 59 16.79 -1.04 -19.38
N MET A 60 15.54 -1.41 -19.68
CA MET A 60 14.46 -0.44 -19.94
C MET A 60 14.07 0.30 -18.66
N ILE A 61 14.11 -0.38 -17.51
CA ILE A 61 13.90 0.19 -16.20
C ILE A 61 14.98 -0.30 -15.23
N SER A 62 15.36 0.56 -14.27
CA SER A 62 16.38 0.20 -13.28
C SER A 62 15.82 -0.71 -12.16
N THR A 63 16.71 -1.38 -11.43
CA THR A 63 16.34 -2.14 -10.21
C THR A 63 15.68 -1.29 -9.13
N GLY A 64 15.94 0.03 -9.12
CA GLY A 64 15.26 0.99 -8.24
C GLY A 64 13.78 1.13 -8.58
N HIS A 65 13.45 1.30 -9.87
CA HIS A 65 12.08 1.31 -10.37
C HIS A 65 11.37 -0.01 -10.07
N ALA A 66 12.01 -1.14 -10.38
CA ALA A 66 11.50 -2.48 -10.12
C ALA A 66 11.16 -2.70 -8.63
N ARG A 67 12.00 -2.21 -7.70
CA ARG A 67 11.71 -2.28 -6.26
C ARG A 67 10.50 -1.45 -5.85
N ALA A 68 10.31 -0.27 -6.43
CA ALA A 68 9.13 0.55 -6.18
C ALA A 68 7.85 -0.17 -6.63
N LEU A 69 7.88 -0.83 -7.81
CA LEU A 69 6.76 -1.59 -8.35
C LEU A 69 6.32 -2.78 -7.49
N LEU A 70 7.19 -3.34 -6.65
CA LEU A 70 6.83 -4.36 -5.66
C LEU A 70 5.78 -3.90 -4.63
N GLY A 71 5.55 -2.60 -4.51
CA GLY A 71 4.45 -2.05 -3.73
C GLY A 71 3.07 -2.32 -4.32
N LEU A 72 2.97 -2.67 -5.59
CA LEU A 72 1.72 -3.03 -6.26
C LEU A 72 1.49 -4.54 -6.16
N ASN A 73 0.36 -4.96 -5.58
CA ASN A 73 0.01 -6.38 -5.45
C ASN A 73 -0.54 -6.99 -6.75
N ASP A 74 -0.94 -6.15 -7.71
CA ASP A 74 -1.55 -6.55 -8.96
C ASP A 74 -0.47 -6.60 -10.05
N LEU A 75 -0.21 -7.79 -10.58
CA LEU A 75 0.84 -8.04 -11.57
C LEU A 75 0.60 -7.31 -12.90
N GLU A 76 -0.65 -7.16 -13.33
CA GLU A 76 -0.97 -6.41 -14.55
C GLU A 76 -0.73 -4.92 -14.37
N LYS A 77 -1.08 -4.40 -13.19
CA LYS A 77 -0.77 -2.99 -12.86
C LYS A 77 0.72 -2.74 -12.75
N GLN A 78 1.51 -3.70 -12.22
CA GLN A 78 2.97 -3.58 -12.23
C GLN A 78 3.50 -3.37 -13.64
N TYR A 79 3.01 -4.15 -14.60
CA TYR A 79 3.45 -4.03 -15.99
C TYR A 79 2.99 -2.71 -16.63
N THR A 80 1.73 -2.32 -16.46
CA THR A 80 1.22 -1.04 -16.98
C THR A 80 2.02 0.16 -16.46
N VAL A 81 2.31 0.17 -15.15
CA VAL A 81 3.10 1.24 -14.53
C VAL A 81 4.57 1.16 -14.97
N ALA A 82 5.13 -0.04 -15.21
CA ALA A 82 6.47 -0.21 -15.76
C ALA A 82 6.60 0.39 -17.16
N GLN A 83 5.58 0.20 -18.03
CA GLN A 83 5.52 0.85 -19.33
C GLN A 83 5.47 2.37 -19.21
N GLN A 84 4.63 2.89 -18.31
CA GLN A 84 4.55 4.33 -18.06
C GLN A 84 5.89 4.91 -17.59
N ILE A 85 6.61 4.22 -16.70
CA ILE A 85 7.95 4.63 -16.23
C ILE A 85 8.92 4.74 -17.41
N PHE A 86 8.89 3.79 -18.32
CA PHE A 86 9.76 3.78 -19.49
C PHE A 86 9.40 4.90 -20.47
N ASP A 87 8.12 5.03 -20.81
CA ASP A 87 7.62 6.01 -21.80
C ASP A 87 7.83 7.46 -21.34
N GLU A 88 7.52 7.75 -20.06
CA GLU A 88 7.63 9.07 -19.46
C GLU A 88 9.01 9.36 -18.86
N LYS A 89 9.93 8.38 -18.89
CA LYS A 89 11.28 8.48 -18.31
C LYS A 89 11.28 8.93 -16.85
N LEU A 90 10.37 8.38 -16.06
CA LEU A 90 10.22 8.75 -14.66
C LEU A 90 11.46 8.36 -13.85
N SER A 91 11.84 9.20 -12.92
CA SER A 91 12.87 8.86 -11.93
C SER A 91 12.34 7.87 -10.89
N VAL A 92 13.24 7.20 -10.16
CA VAL A 92 12.86 6.28 -9.06
C VAL A 92 11.96 6.96 -8.03
N ARG A 93 12.25 8.24 -7.68
CA ARG A 93 11.44 9.01 -6.71
C ARG A 93 10.04 9.31 -7.22
N GLU A 94 9.89 9.62 -8.50
CA GLU A 94 8.57 9.84 -9.12
C GLU A 94 7.77 8.54 -9.19
N THR A 95 8.45 7.44 -9.52
CA THR A 95 7.86 6.09 -9.49
C THR A 95 7.34 5.72 -8.09
N GLU A 96 8.13 5.98 -7.04
CA GLU A 96 7.69 5.74 -5.65
C GLU A 96 6.45 6.55 -5.29
N LYS A 97 6.39 7.83 -5.70
CA LYS A 97 5.20 8.69 -5.51
C LYS A 97 3.99 8.17 -6.27
N LEU A 98 4.18 7.75 -7.52
CA LEU A 98 3.11 7.18 -8.37
C LEU A 98 2.55 5.90 -7.76
N VAL A 99 3.41 4.96 -7.36
CA VAL A 99 3.00 3.71 -6.71
C VAL A 99 2.23 3.99 -5.42
N LYS A 100 2.71 4.92 -4.59
CA LYS A 100 2.04 5.31 -3.35
C LYS A 100 0.65 5.91 -3.61
N LYS A 101 0.51 6.75 -4.63
CA LYS A 101 -0.77 7.33 -5.05
C LYS A 101 -1.76 6.24 -5.47
N ILE A 102 -1.32 5.28 -6.30
CA ILE A 102 -2.15 4.14 -6.76
C ILE A 102 -2.61 3.29 -5.56
N GLN A 103 -1.74 3.05 -4.58
CA GLN A 103 -2.08 2.32 -3.36
C GLN A 103 -3.14 3.07 -2.52
N GLN A 104 -3.02 4.39 -2.39
CA GLN A 104 -3.97 5.22 -1.65
C GLN A 104 -5.34 5.23 -2.32
N GLU A 105 -5.40 5.40 -3.64
CA GLU A 105 -6.65 5.34 -4.42
C GLU A 105 -7.34 3.98 -4.32
N LYS A 106 -6.57 2.88 -4.29
CA LYS A 106 -7.12 1.54 -4.08
C LYS A 106 -7.71 1.41 -2.68
N ASN A 107 -7.00 1.85 -1.65
CA ASN A 107 -7.48 1.78 -0.27
C ASN A 107 -8.74 2.62 -0.06
N GLN A 108 -8.87 3.77 -0.73
CA GLN A 108 -10.09 4.59 -0.70
C GLN A 108 -11.26 3.87 -1.39
N LYS A 109 -11.03 3.29 -2.58
CA LYS A 109 -12.06 2.52 -3.30
C LYS A 109 -12.47 1.25 -2.59
N ASP A 110 -11.55 0.57 -1.90
CA ASP A 110 -11.86 -0.62 -1.10
C ASP A 110 -12.61 -0.24 0.19
N THR A 111 -12.35 0.94 0.76
CA THR A 111 -13.14 1.50 1.87
C THR A 111 -14.55 1.87 1.43
N GLU A 112 -14.72 2.40 0.21
CA GLU A 112 -16.04 2.71 -0.37
C GLU A 112 -16.79 1.45 -0.80
N LYS A 113 -16.11 0.42 -1.31
CA LYS A 113 -16.75 -0.87 -1.67
C LYS A 113 -17.15 -1.71 -0.47
N ASN A 114 -16.43 -1.62 0.64
CA ASN A 114 -16.84 -2.25 1.91
C ASN A 114 -17.97 -1.50 2.62
N LYS A 115 -18.35 -0.32 2.15
CA LYS A 115 -19.57 0.40 2.53
C LYS A 115 -20.80 -0.12 1.78
N LYS A 116 -21.03 -1.43 1.71
CA LYS A 116 -22.40 -1.96 1.59
C LYS A 116 -23.05 -1.94 2.98
N ILE A 117 -23.22 -0.73 3.51
CA ILE A 117 -24.09 -0.49 4.64
C ILE A 117 -25.51 -0.73 4.13
N ASP A 118 -26.29 -1.50 4.88
CA ASP A 118 -27.70 -1.70 4.57
C ASP A 118 -28.37 -0.31 4.44
N PRO A 119 -29.05 0.00 3.33
CA PRO A 119 -29.72 1.31 3.14
C PRO A 119 -30.67 1.68 4.28
N LYS A 120 -31.25 0.68 4.97
CA LYS A 120 -32.05 0.89 6.17
C LYS A 120 -31.21 1.36 7.36
N LEU A 121 -30.00 0.85 7.49
CA LEU A 121 -29.09 1.23 8.56
C LEU A 121 -28.54 2.64 8.35
N GLU A 122 -28.27 3.02 7.10
CA GLU A 122 -27.85 4.36 6.72
C GLU A 122 -28.93 5.39 7.03
N ALA A 123 -30.20 5.10 6.71
CA ALA A 123 -31.33 5.94 7.05
C ALA A 123 -31.52 6.10 8.59
N ILE A 124 -31.33 5.00 9.34
CA ILE A 124 -31.39 5.04 10.81
C ILE A 124 -30.25 5.90 11.38
N CYS A 125 -29.05 5.80 10.85
CA CYS A 125 -27.92 6.61 11.32
C CYS A 125 -28.13 8.10 11.03
N HIS A 126 -28.64 8.43 9.87
CA HIS A 126 -28.98 9.82 9.53
C HIS A 126 -30.05 10.41 10.47
N ASP A 127 -31.09 9.64 10.78
CA ASP A 127 -32.12 10.05 11.74
C ASP A 127 -31.55 10.25 13.16
N LEU A 128 -30.61 9.40 13.56
CA LEU A 128 -29.88 9.54 14.83
C LEU A 128 -28.95 10.75 14.85
N GLU A 129 -28.24 11.04 13.75
CA GLU A 129 -27.41 12.25 13.59
C GLU A 129 -28.24 13.52 13.81
N GLU A 130 -29.40 13.63 13.14
CA GLU A 130 -30.28 14.80 13.27
C GLU A 130 -30.84 14.93 14.70
N LYS A 131 -31.22 13.83 15.36
CA LYS A 131 -31.66 13.84 16.76
C LYS A 131 -30.55 14.29 17.69
N MET A 132 -29.34 13.75 17.54
CA MET A 132 -28.18 14.12 18.37
C MET A 132 -27.79 15.57 18.12
N LYS A 133 -27.81 16.04 16.89
CA LYS A 133 -27.57 17.45 16.54
C LYS A 133 -28.59 18.40 17.22
N GLY A 134 -29.86 17.99 17.27
CA GLY A 134 -30.89 18.76 17.97
C GLY A 134 -30.68 18.85 19.49
N ILE A 135 -30.16 17.76 20.10
CA ILE A 135 -29.88 17.71 21.58
C ILE A 135 -28.58 18.44 21.89
N LEU A 136 -27.52 18.20 21.15
CA LEU A 136 -26.18 18.70 21.43
C LEU A 136 -25.97 20.14 20.92
N GLY A 137 -26.79 20.58 19.96
CA GLY A 137 -26.69 21.92 19.39
C GLY A 137 -25.45 22.13 18.51
N THR A 138 -24.77 21.05 18.11
CA THR A 138 -23.59 21.08 17.28
C THR A 138 -23.60 19.96 16.24
N LYS A 139 -22.66 19.99 15.29
CA LYS A 139 -22.59 19.00 14.25
C LYS A 139 -22.13 17.65 14.78
N VAL A 140 -22.92 16.62 14.44
CA VAL A 140 -22.65 15.23 14.79
C VAL A 140 -22.58 14.40 13.50
N ALA A 141 -21.61 13.51 13.42
CA ALA A 141 -21.48 12.55 12.32
C ALA A 141 -21.33 11.13 12.87
N ILE A 142 -22.10 10.18 12.31
CA ILE A 142 -22.04 8.77 12.66
C ILE A 142 -21.39 8.01 11.49
N ASN A 143 -20.09 7.76 11.61
CA ASN A 143 -19.31 7.03 10.61
C ASN A 143 -19.36 5.52 10.89
N GLN A 144 -20.12 4.78 10.11
CA GLN A 144 -20.15 3.31 10.19
C GLN A 144 -18.93 2.68 9.53
N LYS A 145 -18.30 1.73 10.20
CA LYS A 145 -17.24 0.88 9.63
C LYS A 145 -17.80 -0.41 9.04
N ASP A 146 -18.78 -0.99 9.70
CA ASP A 146 -19.52 -2.19 9.27
C ASP A 146 -20.93 -2.18 9.92
N ASN A 147 -21.74 -3.21 9.68
CA ASN A 147 -23.12 -3.32 10.23
C ASN A 147 -23.18 -3.40 11.77
N LYS A 148 -22.08 -3.47 12.48
CA LYS A 148 -22.01 -3.61 13.95
C LYS A 148 -21.16 -2.59 14.65
N LYS A 149 -20.27 -1.90 13.95
CA LYS A 149 -19.28 -0.98 14.53
C LYS A 149 -19.26 0.34 13.78
N GLY A 150 -19.20 1.43 14.52
CA GLY A 150 -19.10 2.77 13.99
C GLY A 150 -18.33 3.69 14.93
N LYS A 151 -18.19 4.94 14.52
CA LYS A 151 -17.59 6.03 15.27
C LYS A 151 -18.55 7.20 15.23
N ILE A 152 -18.79 7.80 16.39
CA ILE A 152 -19.54 9.04 16.51
C ILE A 152 -18.53 10.17 16.67
N GLU A 153 -18.62 11.17 15.82
CA GLU A 153 -17.80 12.38 15.86
C GLU A 153 -18.71 13.57 16.19
N ILE A 154 -18.36 14.32 17.23
CA ILE A 154 -19.07 15.52 17.67
C ILE A 154 -18.09 16.68 17.52
N GLU A 155 -18.44 17.67 16.72
CA GLU A 155 -17.64 18.88 16.56
C GLU A 155 -17.95 19.84 17.72
N TYR A 156 -16.93 20.53 18.25
CA TYR A 156 -17.09 21.62 19.19
C TYR A 156 -16.17 22.79 18.82
N TYR A 157 -16.57 23.99 19.08
CA TYR A 157 -15.86 25.20 18.65
C TYR A 157 -15.33 26.04 19.82
N SER A 158 -15.61 25.65 21.06
CA SER A 158 -15.07 26.27 22.30
C SER A 158 -15.00 25.25 23.43
N MET A 159 -14.20 25.52 24.46
CA MET A 159 -14.12 24.67 25.64
C MET A 159 -15.43 24.69 26.43
N ASP A 160 -16.10 25.84 26.51
CA ASP A 160 -17.41 25.97 27.16
C ASP A 160 -18.48 25.10 26.48
N GLU A 161 -18.41 24.97 25.15
CA GLU A 161 -19.30 24.09 24.39
C GLU A 161 -19.00 22.63 24.69
N LEU A 162 -17.72 22.26 24.79
CA LEU A 162 -17.30 20.91 25.15
C LEU A 162 -17.79 20.55 26.56
N ASP A 163 -17.65 21.45 27.52
CA ASP A 163 -18.15 21.25 28.90
C ASP A 163 -19.67 21.07 28.94
N ARG A 164 -20.41 21.85 28.16
CA ARG A 164 -21.87 21.71 28.01
C ARG A 164 -22.23 20.33 27.40
N ILE A 165 -21.50 19.88 26.37
CA ILE A 165 -21.70 18.55 25.76
C ILE A 165 -21.43 17.46 26.82
N MET A 166 -20.35 17.58 27.58
CA MET A 166 -20.00 16.61 28.62
C MET A 166 -21.03 16.54 29.74
N ASP A 167 -21.66 17.68 30.12
CA ASP A 167 -22.72 17.71 31.12
C ASP A 167 -23.99 16.98 30.67
N LEU A 168 -24.26 16.91 29.36
CA LEU A 168 -25.39 16.14 28.82
C LEU A 168 -25.19 14.62 28.87
N PHE A 169 -23.96 14.16 29.09
CA PHE A 169 -23.63 12.73 29.28
C PHE A 169 -23.56 12.31 30.76
N ARG A 170 -23.81 13.20 31.70
CA ARG A 170 -23.91 12.91 33.14
C ARG A 170 -25.34 12.61 33.55
#